data_83c13a39d2e05783c4226b1874b5b269
#
_entry.id   83c13a39d2e05783c4226b1874b5b269
#
_cell.length_a   1.000
_cell.length_b   1.000
_cell.length_c   1.000
_cell.angle_alpha   90.00
_cell.angle_beta   90.00
_cell.angle_gamma   90.00
#
_symmetry.space_group_name_H-M   'P 1'
#
loop_
_entity.id
_entity.type
_entity.pdbx_description
1 polymer ?
#
loop_
_entity_poly.entity_id
_entity_poly.type
_entity_poly.pdbx_seq_one_letter_code
_entity_poly.pdbx_strand_id
1 'polypeptide(L)'
;MKNFFLSKSRRLRGTPYTSRIEKQGASAYTVYNHMILPTRFDGPLEELYQHLKDHVQVWDAAVQRQTEINGKDSYKLVQLMTCRDLSKAKIGRCYYAPIIDDKAKLINDPVILKLAEDRWWISLSDSDVELFAKGLAIGNNFDVNIFEAKVDIFSVQGPKSNDLMAKVLGPKIKDLKFFGFDYYEFGGAKHLIARSGWSKQGGFEVYMQHTEAGLALYDKLFEVGDEFNLKPGCPNLIERLESSLLSYGNDMDIGDNPLECGFDKYVNLDNDINFLGKEELKKIKSEGIKKKLMGVKIDAKEISVTGSMNMFDKDKNLIGELRSGSYNPMFKQVIGIAMVNKPYFKASQEFSVSIDGKNCTGKVCDLPFI
;
A
#
# COMPACT_ATOMS: atom_id res chain seq x y z
N MET A 1 26.90 -17.14 -0.34
CA MET A 1 25.45 -17.46 -0.52
C MET A 1 25.22 -17.73 -2.00
N LYS A 2 24.44 -18.77 -2.35
CA LYS A 2 24.00 -18.94 -3.75
C LYS A 2 23.04 -17.80 -4.08
N ASN A 3 23.27 -17.09 -5.17
CA ASN A 3 22.35 -16.07 -5.65
C ASN A 3 21.05 -16.76 -6.11
N PHE A 4 19.92 -16.37 -5.52
CA PHE A 4 18.60 -16.78 -5.99
C PHE A 4 18.19 -15.88 -7.15
N PHE A 5 17.70 -16.46 -8.24
CA PHE A 5 17.18 -15.71 -9.38
C PHE A 5 15.69 -15.95 -9.51
N LEU A 6 14.92 -14.88 -9.70
CA LEU A 6 13.53 -14.96 -10.10
C LEU A 6 13.43 -15.02 -11.63
N SER A 7 12.85 -16.10 -12.15
CA SER A 7 12.61 -16.23 -13.59
C SER A 7 11.28 -15.62 -13.98
N LYS A 8 11.32 -14.57 -14.81
CA LYS A 8 10.14 -13.99 -15.44
C LYS A 8 9.41 -15.06 -16.29
N SER A 9 8.09 -15.12 -16.19
CA SER A 9 7.24 -16.09 -16.89
C SER A 9 5.80 -15.56 -17.00
N ARG A 10 4.91 -16.32 -17.64
CA ARG A 10 3.48 -15.95 -17.66
C ARG A 10 2.84 -15.91 -16.27
N ARG A 11 3.38 -16.64 -15.29
CA ARG A 11 2.93 -16.65 -13.88
C ARG A 11 3.57 -15.55 -13.06
N LEU A 12 4.79 -15.13 -13.40
CA LEU A 12 5.54 -14.08 -12.75
C LEU A 12 5.92 -13.05 -13.81
N ARG A 13 5.10 -12.03 -13.93
CA ARG A 13 5.22 -11.02 -15.00
C ARG A 13 6.19 -9.92 -14.60
N GLY A 14 6.90 -9.37 -15.59
CA GLY A 14 7.47 -8.04 -15.50
C GLY A 14 6.41 -6.97 -15.76
N THR A 15 6.81 -5.72 -15.59
CA THR A 15 6.03 -4.54 -15.94
C THR A 15 6.58 -3.91 -17.24
N PRO A 16 5.89 -2.95 -17.86
CA PRO A 16 6.45 -2.18 -18.96
C PRO A 16 7.74 -1.41 -18.59
N TYR A 17 7.95 -1.13 -17.29
CA TYR A 17 9.12 -0.41 -16.78
C TYR A 17 10.29 -1.33 -16.43
N THR A 18 10.11 -2.64 -16.35
CA THR A 18 11.13 -3.60 -15.86
C THR A 18 12.48 -3.40 -16.52
N SER A 19 12.54 -3.27 -17.86
CA SER A 19 13.83 -3.07 -18.56
C SER A 19 14.50 -1.73 -18.25
N ARG A 20 13.72 -0.71 -17.85
CA ARG A 20 14.23 0.59 -17.45
C ARG A 20 14.81 0.54 -16.05
N ILE A 21 14.08 -0.01 -15.10
CA ILE A 21 14.53 -0.12 -13.70
C ILE A 21 15.74 -1.04 -13.57
N GLU A 22 15.83 -2.10 -14.39
CA GLU A 22 17.05 -2.97 -14.46
C GLU A 22 18.27 -2.14 -14.89
N LYS A 23 18.13 -1.29 -15.91
CA LYS A 23 19.21 -0.39 -16.38
C LYS A 23 19.53 0.74 -15.38
N GLN A 24 18.59 1.10 -14.55
CA GLN A 24 18.71 2.13 -13.52
C GLN A 24 19.28 1.60 -12.20
N GLY A 25 19.70 0.33 -12.12
CA GLY A 25 20.38 -0.25 -10.98
C GLY A 25 19.47 -0.93 -9.95
N ALA A 26 18.29 -1.41 -10.37
CA ALA A 26 17.47 -2.25 -9.49
C ALA A 26 18.23 -3.56 -9.16
N SER A 27 18.49 -3.81 -7.87
CA SER A 27 19.38 -4.88 -7.40
C SER A 27 18.67 -5.97 -6.59
N ALA A 28 17.41 -5.73 -6.14
CA ALA A 28 16.58 -6.73 -5.49
C ALA A 28 15.12 -6.57 -5.86
N TYR A 29 14.39 -7.69 -5.86
CA TYR A 29 12.97 -7.75 -6.22
C TYR A 29 12.20 -8.63 -5.25
N THR A 30 10.91 -8.34 -5.08
CA THR A 30 9.92 -9.23 -4.47
C THR A 30 8.81 -9.55 -5.47
N VAL A 31 7.92 -10.44 -5.09
CA VAL A 31 6.70 -10.74 -5.86
C VAL A 31 5.53 -10.02 -5.22
N TYR A 32 4.73 -9.35 -6.03
CA TYR A 32 3.53 -8.64 -5.62
C TYR A 32 2.48 -8.74 -6.74
N ASN A 33 1.28 -9.21 -6.42
CA ASN A 33 0.22 -9.43 -7.42
C ASN A 33 0.67 -10.24 -8.66
N HIS A 34 1.49 -11.30 -8.46
CA HIS A 34 2.08 -12.13 -9.52
C HIS A 34 3.04 -11.38 -10.47
N MET A 35 3.57 -10.25 -10.03
CA MET A 35 4.53 -9.43 -10.76
C MET A 35 5.77 -9.18 -9.94
N ILE A 36 6.89 -8.86 -10.62
CA ILE A 36 8.12 -8.47 -9.94
C ILE A 36 8.07 -6.98 -9.56
N LEU A 37 8.32 -6.69 -8.29
CA LEU A 37 8.41 -5.35 -7.73
C LEU A 37 9.85 -5.09 -7.28
N PRO A 38 10.54 -4.01 -7.73
CA PRO A 38 11.84 -3.65 -7.18
C PRO A 38 11.70 -3.27 -5.69
N THR A 39 12.62 -3.77 -4.88
CA THR A 39 12.69 -3.47 -3.44
C THR A 39 13.98 -2.79 -3.04
N ARG A 40 14.94 -2.73 -3.97
CA ARG A 40 16.24 -2.09 -3.73
C ARG A 40 16.86 -1.64 -5.06
N PHE A 41 17.50 -0.48 -5.00
CA PHE A 41 18.44 0.01 -6.00
C PHE A 41 19.86 -0.01 -5.43
N ASP A 42 20.86 0.23 -6.26
CA ASP A 42 22.24 0.32 -5.81
C ASP A 42 22.42 1.41 -4.75
N GLY A 43 23.22 1.10 -3.74
CA GLY A 43 23.48 1.97 -2.60
C GLY A 43 22.79 1.54 -1.30
N PRO A 44 23.14 2.18 -0.19
CA PRO A 44 22.53 1.94 1.12
C PRO A 44 21.06 2.34 1.16
N LEU A 45 20.23 1.56 1.87
CA LEU A 45 18.79 1.85 2.01
C LEU A 45 18.53 3.19 2.70
N GLU A 46 19.38 3.58 3.62
CA GLU A 46 19.32 4.84 4.36
C GLU A 46 19.56 6.06 3.46
N GLU A 47 20.41 5.94 2.46
CA GLU A 47 20.63 7.01 1.48
C GLU A 47 19.40 7.20 0.59
N LEU A 48 18.78 6.10 0.14
CA LEU A 48 17.53 6.14 -0.64
C LEU A 48 16.37 6.68 0.20
N TYR A 49 16.32 6.34 1.48
CA TYR A 49 15.37 6.90 2.44
C TYR A 49 15.54 8.41 2.59
N GLN A 50 16.77 8.89 2.82
CA GLN A 50 17.02 10.33 2.95
C GLN A 50 16.75 11.07 1.65
N HIS A 51 17.16 10.48 0.51
CA HIS A 51 16.88 11.04 -0.82
C HIS A 51 15.38 11.21 -1.08
N LEU A 52 14.53 10.23 -0.69
CA LEU A 52 13.08 10.32 -0.81
C LEU A 52 12.51 11.49 0.00
N LYS A 53 13.07 11.76 1.17
CA LYS A 53 12.63 12.87 2.06
C LYS A 53 13.06 14.25 1.55
N ASP A 54 14.15 14.34 0.79
CA ASP A 54 14.73 15.60 0.38
C ASP A 54 14.44 15.97 -1.09
N HIS A 55 14.16 14.96 -1.94
CA HIS A 55 14.12 15.15 -3.39
C HIS A 55 12.87 14.52 -4.02
N VAL A 56 13.05 13.79 -5.11
CA VAL A 56 11.98 13.09 -5.82
C VAL A 56 12.48 11.77 -6.39
N GLN A 57 11.61 10.75 -6.36
CA GLN A 57 11.86 9.44 -6.95
C GLN A 57 10.72 9.04 -7.88
N VAL A 58 11.04 8.28 -8.92
CA VAL A 58 10.05 7.58 -9.74
C VAL A 58 10.12 6.10 -9.46
N TRP A 59 8.98 5.49 -9.16
CA TRP A 59 8.82 4.09 -8.77
C TRP A 59 8.01 3.33 -9.82
N ASP A 60 8.46 2.16 -10.21
CA ASP A 60 7.59 1.20 -10.90
C ASP A 60 6.57 0.66 -9.89
N ALA A 61 5.33 1.07 -10.05
CA ALA A 61 4.21 0.66 -9.22
C ALA A 61 3.14 -0.14 -10.01
N ALA A 62 3.49 -0.63 -11.22
CA ALA A 62 2.54 -1.34 -12.08
C ALA A 62 2.07 -2.69 -11.50
N VAL A 63 2.72 -3.16 -10.45
CA VAL A 63 2.26 -4.31 -9.63
C VAL A 63 0.93 -4.03 -8.91
N GLN A 64 0.53 -2.77 -8.74
CA GLN A 64 -0.79 -2.38 -8.26
C GLN A 64 -1.80 -2.54 -9.41
N ARG A 65 -2.21 -3.78 -9.66
CA ARG A 65 -3.20 -4.11 -10.69
C ARG A 65 -4.51 -3.39 -10.40
N GLN A 66 -5.24 -3.06 -11.47
CA GLN A 66 -6.54 -2.40 -11.34
C GLN A 66 -7.65 -3.40 -11.63
N THR A 67 -8.49 -3.71 -10.66
CA THR A 67 -9.77 -4.38 -10.94
C THR A 67 -10.78 -3.31 -11.32
N GLU A 68 -11.25 -3.35 -12.58
CA GLU A 68 -12.36 -2.50 -13.02
C GLU A 68 -13.68 -3.20 -12.73
N ILE A 69 -14.62 -2.45 -12.13
CA ILE A 69 -16.00 -2.85 -11.93
C ILE A 69 -16.87 -1.78 -12.59
N ASN A 70 -17.62 -2.16 -13.62
CA ASN A 70 -18.57 -1.27 -14.29
C ASN A 70 -19.92 -1.94 -14.54
N GLY A 71 -20.95 -1.14 -14.73
CA GLY A 71 -22.32 -1.59 -14.93
C GLY A 71 -23.28 -1.01 -13.90
N LYS A 72 -24.58 -1.23 -14.10
CA LYS A 72 -25.63 -0.56 -13.34
C LYS A 72 -25.64 -0.90 -11.85
N ASP A 73 -25.12 -2.09 -11.46
CA ASP A 73 -25.03 -2.51 -10.07
C ASP A 73 -23.60 -2.37 -9.50
N SER A 74 -22.68 -1.68 -10.22
CA SER A 74 -21.28 -1.52 -9.82
C SER A 74 -21.12 -0.88 -8.45
N TYR A 75 -21.88 0.17 -8.13
CA TYR A 75 -21.90 0.77 -6.80
C TYR A 75 -22.35 -0.23 -5.72
N LYS A 76 -23.38 -1.02 -5.99
CA LYS A 76 -23.87 -2.01 -5.01
C LYS A 76 -22.81 -3.04 -4.68
N LEU A 77 -22.10 -3.54 -5.71
CA LEU A 77 -21.04 -4.51 -5.52
C LEU A 77 -19.86 -3.89 -4.76
N VAL A 78 -19.38 -2.72 -5.19
CA VAL A 78 -18.24 -2.06 -4.53
C VAL A 78 -18.57 -1.73 -3.07
N GLN A 79 -19.79 -1.24 -2.78
CA GLN A 79 -20.23 -0.98 -1.41
C GLN A 79 -20.38 -2.26 -0.58
N LEU A 80 -20.84 -3.38 -1.19
CA LEU A 80 -20.96 -4.67 -0.50
C LEU A 80 -19.60 -5.20 -0.03
N MET A 81 -18.53 -4.91 -0.75
CA MET A 81 -17.19 -5.40 -0.45
C MET A 81 -16.47 -4.63 0.66
N THR A 82 -16.82 -3.35 0.90
CA THR A 82 -16.07 -2.48 1.81
C THR A 82 -16.89 -2.02 3.00
N CYS A 83 -16.24 -1.99 4.17
CA CYS A 83 -16.81 -1.42 5.39
C CYS A 83 -16.83 0.13 5.41
N ARG A 84 -16.23 0.77 4.40
CA ARG A 84 -16.28 2.22 4.24
C ARG A 84 -17.57 2.66 3.53
N ASP A 85 -18.20 3.72 4.03
CA ASP A 85 -19.33 4.34 3.35
C ASP A 85 -18.87 5.07 2.08
N LEU A 86 -19.32 4.59 0.93
CA LEU A 86 -19.08 5.18 -0.39
C LEU A 86 -20.32 5.87 -0.98
N SER A 87 -21.45 5.99 -0.22
CA SER A 87 -22.70 6.59 -0.69
C SER A 87 -22.54 8.04 -1.18
N LYS A 88 -21.56 8.76 -0.63
CA LYS A 88 -21.21 10.14 -1.01
C LYS A 88 -19.92 10.21 -1.85
N ALA A 89 -19.48 9.10 -2.42
CA ALA A 89 -18.29 9.10 -3.25
C ALA A 89 -18.51 9.93 -4.53
N LYS A 90 -17.50 10.75 -4.87
CA LYS A 90 -17.54 11.69 -6.01
C LYS A 90 -16.62 11.21 -7.12
N ILE A 91 -17.04 11.39 -8.37
CA ILE A 91 -16.18 11.20 -9.54
C ILE A 91 -14.94 12.09 -9.40
N GLY A 92 -13.77 11.59 -9.83
CA GLY A 92 -12.50 12.32 -9.71
C GLY A 92 -11.85 12.20 -8.33
N ARG A 93 -12.33 11.27 -7.48
CA ARG A 93 -11.80 11.06 -6.13
C ARG A 93 -11.37 9.61 -5.88
N CYS A 94 -10.33 9.47 -5.06
CA CYS A 94 -9.81 8.21 -4.55
C CYS A 94 -10.28 8.00 -3.10
N TYR A 95 -10.43 6.73 -2.70
CA TYR A 95 -10.90 6.33 -1.38
C TYR A 95 -10.10 5.12 -0.90
N TYR A 96 -9.33 5.25 0.18
CA TYR A 96 -8.76 4.09 0.84
C TYR A 96 -9.90 3.33 1.55
N ALA A 97 -10.14 2.09 1.17
CA ALA A 97 -11.35 1.37 1.56
C ALA A 97 -11.06 -0.12 1.82
N PRO A 98 -10.89 -0.52 3.09
CA PRO A 98 -10.69 -1.92 3.42
C PRO A 98 -11.81 -2.80 2.89
N ILE A 99 -11.45 -3.88 2.18
CA ILE A 99 -12.35 -4.92 1.69
C ILE A 99 -12.32 -6.06 2.68
N ILE A 100 -13.49 -6.57 3.04
CA ILE A 100 -13.66 -7.63 4.03
C ILE A 100 -14.63 -8.72 3.56
N ASP A 101 -14.50 -9.90 4.18
CA ASP A 101 -15.42 -11.01 3.98
C ASP A 101 -16.61 -10.98 4.97
N ASP A 102 -17.46 -12.04 4.93
CA ASP A 102 -18.60 -12.21 5.81
C ASP A 102 -18.24 -12.43 7.28
N LYS A 103 -16.99 -12.78 7.58
CA LYS A 103 -16.44 -12.92 8.93
C LYS A 103 -15.68 -11.66 9.39
N ALA A 104 -15.84 -10.55 8.66
CA ALA A 104 -15.13 -9.30 8.87
C ALA A 104 -13.61 -9.41 8.76
N LYS A 105 -13.09 -10.41 8.03
CA LYS A 105 -11.67 -10.59 7.78
C LYS A 105 -11.21 -9.78 6.58
N LEU A 106 -10.01 -9.23 6.64
CA LEU A 106 -9.43 -8.41 5.57
C LEU A 106 -9.13 -9.26 4.33
N ILE A 107 -9.67 -8.87 3.20
CA ILE A 107 -9.35 -9.41 1.87
C ILE A 107 -8.30 -8.55 1.19
N ASN A 108 -8.38 -7.22 1.37
CA ASN A 108 -7.48 -6.24 0.76
C ASN A 108 -7.67 -4.87 1.43
N ASP A 109 -6.71 -3.95 1.24
CA ASP A 109 -6.79 -2.57 1.69
C ASP A 109 -6.56 -1.57 0.54
N PRO A 110 -7.34 -1.64 -0.53
CA PRO A 110 -7.08 -0.91 -1.76
C PRO A 110 -7.37 0.58 -1.66
N VAL A 111 -6.88 1.30 -2.67
CA VAL A 111 -7.42 2.62 -3.03
C VAL A 111 -8.47 2.41 -4.13
N ILE A 112 -9.69 2.88 -3.89
CA ILE A 112 -10.80 2.81 -4.85
C ILE A 112 -10.94 4.17 -5.56
N LEU A 113 -10.97 4.17 -6.88
CA LEU A 113 -11.17 5.36 -7.72
C LEU A 113 -12.59 5.35 -8.31
N LYS A 114 -13.37 6.41 -8.11
CA LYS A 114 -14.67 6.58 -8.79
C LYS A 114 -14.47 7.32 -10.11
N LEU A 115 -14.53 6.58 -11.22
CA LEU A 115 -14.26 7.09 -12.58
C LEU A 115 -15.52 7.69 -13.22
N ALA A 116 -16.68 7.06 -12.99
CA ALA A 116 -18.00 7.49 -13.42
C ALA A 116 -19.04 7.04 -12.41
N GLU A 117 -20.33 7.31 -12.62
CA GLU A 117 -21.38 6.88 -11.69
C GLU A 117 -21.48 5.35 -11.60
N ASP A 118 -21.19 4.68 -12.70
CA ASP A 118 -21.29 3.23 -12.86
C ASP A 118 -19.91 2.57 -13.16
N ARG A 119 -18.79 3.25 -12.84
CA ARG A 119 -17.45 2.75 -13.17
C ARG A 119 -16.43 3.06 -12.08
N TRP A 120 -15.77 2.00 -11.60
CA TRP A 120 -14.81 2.05 -10.51
C TRP A 120 -13.54 1.29 -10.84
N TRP A 121 -12.41 1.80 -10.38
CA TRP A 121 -11.17 1.03 -10.28
C TRP A 121 -10.86 0.74 -8.83
N ILE A 122 -10.43 -0.50 -8.58
CA ILE A 122 -9.88 -0.93 -7.30
C ILE A 122 -8.39 -1.16 -7.52
N SER A 123 -7.56 -0.27 -6.98
CA SER A 123 -6.09 -0.33 -7.03
C SER A 123 -5.61 -1.26 -5.92
N LEU A 124 -5.17 -2.46 -6.29
CA LEU A 124 -5.01 -3.57 -5.38
C LEU A 124 -3.73 -3.51 -4.55
N SER A 125 -3.85 -3.88 -3.28
CA SER A 125 -2.79 -4.54 -2.53
C SER A 125 -2.66 -6.00 -2.96
N ASP A 126 -1.75 -6.76 -2.36
CA ASP A 126 -1.38 -8.12 -2.81
C ASP A 126 -2.44 -9.17 -2.50
N SER A 127 -3.54 -9.20 -3.27
CA SER A 127 -4.52 -10.29 -3.24
C SER A 127 -5.46 -10.33 -4.46
N ASP A 128 -6.19 -11.44 -4.64
CA ASP A 128 -7.05 -11.71 -5.80
C ASP A 128 -8.48 -11.14 -5.66
N VAL A 129 -8.61 -9.83 -5.51
CA VAL A 129 -9.90 -9.12 -5.36
C VAL A 129 -10.83 -9.32 -6.56
N GLU A 130 -10.29 -9.48 -7.77
CA GLU A 130 -11.11 -9.70 -8.96
C GLU A 130 -11.96 -10.99 -8.83
N LEU A 131 -11.38 -12.08 -8.34
CA LEU A 131 -12.09 -13.34 -8.13
C LEU A 131 -13.13 -13.22 -7.02
N PHE A 132 -12.81 -12.52 -5.94
CA PHE A 132 -13.74 -12.24 -4.85
C PHE A 132 -14.94 -11.41 -5.34
N ALA A 133 -14.71 -10.34 -6.11
CA ALA A 133 -15.75 -9.50 -6.69
C ALA A 133 -16.65 -10.30 -7.65
N LYS A 134 -16.08 -11.15 -8.52
CA LYS A 134 -16.83 -12.02 -9.43
C LYS A 134 -17.72 -12.99 -8.68
N GLY A 135 -17.20 -13.63 -7.62
CA GLY A 135 -17.99 -14.55 -6.78
C GLY A 135 -19.19 -13.84 -6.14
N LEU A 136 -19.00 -12.65 -5.60
CA LEU A 136 -20.07 -11.86 -5.01
C LEU A 136 -21.10 -11.40 -6.05
N ALA A 137 -20.66 -10.98 -7.23
CA ALA A 137 -21.55 -10.54 -8.30
C ALA A 137 -22.46 -11.68 -8.77
N ILE A 138 -21.91 -12.88 -8.95
CA ILE A 138 -22.68 -14.08 -9.31
C ILE A 138 -23.70 -14.42 -8.22
N GLY A 139 -23.25 -14.47 -6.95
CA GLY A 139 -24.10 -14.83 -5.81
C GLY A 139 -25.26 -13.87 -5.55
N ASN A 140 -25.12 -12.60 -5.97
CA ASN A 140 -26.14 -11.56 -5.80
C ASN A 140 -26.89 -11.20 -7.10
N ASN A 141 -26.58 -11.87 -8.22
CA ASN A 141 -27.13 -11.56 -9.56
C ASN A 141 -26.95 -10.08 -9.96
N PHE A 142 -25.79 -9.50 -9.67
CA PHE A 142 -25.49 -8.11 -10.05
C PHE A 142 -25.15 -8.00 -11.53
N ASP A 143 -25.72 -6.97 -12.17
CA ASP A 143 -25.46 -6.62 -13.57
C ASP A 143 -24.19 -5.74 -13.65
N VAL A 144 -23.05 -6.40 -13.72
CA VAL A 144 -21.71 -5.78 -13.73
C VAL A 144 -20.73 -6.51 -14.64
N ASN A 145 -19.75 -5.77 -15.18
CA ASN A 145 -18.55 -6.34 -15.79
C ASN A 145 -17.39 -6.16 -14.83
N ILE A 146 -16.58 -7.22 -14.64
CA ILE A 146 -15.44 -7.24 -13.73
C ILE A 146 -14.25 -7.83 -14.47
N PHE A 147 -13.16 -7.07 -14.57
CA PHE A 147 -11.95 -7.50 -15.26
C PHE A 147 -10.72 -6.70 -14.78
N GLU A 148 -9.52 -7.26 -15.04
CA GLU A 148 -8.26 -6.52 -14.87
C GLU A 148 -8.13 -5.48 -15.97
N ALA A 149 -8.19 -4.19 -15.60
CA ALA A 149 -7.98 -3.10 -16.55
C ALA A 149 -6.51 -3.06 -17.00
N LYS A 150 -6.30 -2.78 -18.30
CA LYS A 150 -4.95 -2.57 -18.86
C LYS A 150 -4.43 -1.20 -18.44
N VAL A 151 -3.87 -1.14 -17.25
CA VAL A 151 -3.33 0.09 -16.67
C VAL A 151 -2.02 -0.24 -15.97
N ASP A 152 -0.98 0.45 -16.35
CA ASP A 152 0.34 0.32 -15.77
C ASP A 152 0.66 1.57 -14.95
N ILE A 153 0.86 1.44 -13.65
CA ILE A 153 1.11 2.58 -12.77
C ILE A 153 2.61 2.81 -12.62
N PHE A 154 3.03 4.07 -12.65
CA PHE A 154 4.25 4.50 -11.98
C PHE A 154 3.95 5.61 -10.99
N SER A 155 4.76 5.71 -9.95
CA SER A 155 4.58 6.67 -8.89
C SER A 155 5.72 7.68 -8.87
N VAL A 156 5.41 8.96 -8.67
CA VAL A 156 6.39 10.05 -8.54
C VAL A 156 6.29 10.58 -7.11
N GLN A 157 7.26 10.24 -6.26
CA GLN A 157 7.18 10.48 -4.81
C GLN A 157 8.29 11.38 -4.32
N GLY A 158 7.98 12.24 -3.36
CA GLY A 158 8.93 13.15 -2.71
C GLY A 158 8.54 14.62 -2.80
N PRO A 159 9.15 15.50 -2.00
CA PRO A 159 8.76 16.91 -1.89
C PRO A 159 8.90 17.71 -3.19
N LYS A 160 9.82 17.32 -4.09
CA LYS A 160 10.00 17.98 -5.39
C LYS A 160 9.10 17.41 -6.51
N SER A 161 8.22 16.46 -6.21
CA SER A 161 7.31 15.83 -7.18
C SER A 161 6.38 16.85 -7.87
N ASN A 162 5.91 17.87 -7.14
CA ASN A 162 5.08 18.94 -7.69
C ASN A 162 5.77 19.73 -8.81
N ASP A 163 7.01 20.09 -8.60
CA ASP A 163 7.76 20.92 -9.54
C ASP A 163 8.19 20.12 -10.76
N LEU A 164 8.65 18.89 -10.55
CA LEU A 164 8.96 17.95 -11.63
C LEU A 164 7.74 17.68 -12.53
N MET A 165 6.59 17.32 -11.94
CA MET A 165 5.38 17.04 -12.70
C MET A 165 4.85 18.27 -13.40
N ALA A 166 4.92 19.45 -12.78
CA ALA A 166 4.50 20.70 -13.40
C ALA A 166 5.40 21.12 -14.57
N LYS A 167 6.68 20.78 -14.55
CA LYS A 167 7.61 21.02 -15.64
C LYS A 167 7.23 20.23 -16.90
N VAL A 168 6.70 19.02 -16.73
CA VAL A 168 6.35 18.12 -17.86
C VAL A 168 4.90 18.30 -18.31
N LEU A 169 3.96 18.47 -17.36
CA LEU A 169 2.51 18.45 -17.63
C LEU A 169 1.84 19.82 -17.47
N GLY A 170 2.63 20.84 -17.12
CA GLY A 170 2.12 22.19 -16.88
C GLY A 170 1.67 22.45 -15.44
N PRO A 171 1.55 23.74 -15.04
CA PRO A 171 1.36 24.14 -13.65
C PRO A 171 0.02 23.67 -13.03
N LYS A 172 -1.01 23.41 -13.84
CA LYS A 172 -2.34 22.96 -13.37
C LYS A 172 -2.28 21.72 -12.48
N ILE A 173 -1.27 20.86 -12.64
CA ILE A 173 -1.15 19.63 -11.84
C ILE A 173 -0.94 19.91 -10.34
N LYS A 174 -0.39 21.09 -9.98
CA LYS A 174 -0.22 21.53 -8.58
C LYS A 174 -1.55 21.78 -7.86
N ASP A 175 -2.64 22.03 -8.59
CA ASP A 175 -3.97 22.30 -8.03
C ASP A 175 -4.70 21.02 -7.62
N LEU A 176 -4.19 19.86 -8.04
CA LEU A 176 -4.79 18.57 -7.76
C LEU A 176 -4.75 18.29 -6.25
N LYS A 177 -5.94 18.12 -5.65
CA LYS A 177 -6.08 17.89 -4.21
C LYS A 177 -5.69 16.47 -3.83
N PHE A 178 -5.19 16.29 -2.62
CA PHE A 178 -4.89 14.95 -2.09
C PHE A 178 -6.10 14.01 -2.24
N PHE A 179 -5.85 12.80 -2.72
CA PHE A 179 -6.86 11.81 -3.12
C PHE A 179 -7.88 12.33 -4.15
N GLY A 180 -7.49 13.32 -4.96
CA GLY A 180 -8.14 13.67 -6.21
C GLY A 180 -7.37 13.12 -7.39
N PHE A 181 -8.04 12.93 -8.52
CA PHE A 181 -7.42 12.66 -9.80
C PHE A 181 -8.05 13.48 -10.92
N ASP A 182 -7.29 13.72 -11.97
CA ASP A 182 -7.74 14.36 -13.23
C ASP A 182 -6.95 13.75 -14.39
N TYR A 183 -7.35 14.10 -15.60
CA TYR A 183 -6.70 13.64 -16.82
C TYR A 183 -5.77 14.70 -17.38
N TYR A 184 -4.54 14.29 -17.72
CA TYR A 184 -3.50 15.14 -18.32
C TYR A 184 -3.04 14.56 -19.64
N GLU A 185 -2.81 15.42 -20.63
CA GLU A 185 -2.36 15.00 -21.95
C GLU A 185 -0.83 14.95 -22.02
N PHE A 186 -0.30 13.84 -22.53
CA PHE A 186 1.10 13.69 -22.89
C PHE A 186 1.25 12.63 -23.98
N GLY A 187 2.14 12.89 -24.95
CA GLY A 187 2.42 11.92 -26.02
C GLY A 187 1.20 11.56 -26.88
N GLY A 188 0.25 12.48 -27.03
CA GLY A 188 -0.98 12.26 -27.80
C GLY A 188 -2.04 11.39 -27.08
N ALA A 189 -1.85 11.10 -25.79
CA ALA A 189 -2.78 10.32 -24.98
C ALA A 189 -3.13 11.05 -23.68
N LYS A 190 -4.31 10.73 -23.12
CA LYS A 190 -4.73 11.19 -21.81
C LYS A 190 -4.36 10.15 -20.75
N HIS A 191 -3.69 10.61 -19.71
CA HIS A 191 -3.31 9.81 -18.56
C HIS A 191 -4.08 10.27 -17.32
N LEU A 192 -4.70 9.35 -16.60
CA LEU A 192 -5.25 9.62 -15.27
C LEU A 192 -4.09 9.79 -14.32
N ILE A 193 -4.06 10.92 -13.62
CA ILE A 193 -3.05 11.19 -12.59
C ILE A 193 -3.75 11.50 -11.28
N ALA A 194 -3.43 10.72 -10.24
CA ALA A 194 -3.96 10.91 -8.90
C ALA A 194 -2.91 11.60 -8.01
N ARG A 195 -3.38 12.47 -7.13
CA ARG A 195 -2.58 13.04 -6.05
C ARG A 195 -2.54 12.06 -4.89
N SER A 196 -1.79 11.00 -5.04
CA SER A 196 -1.68 9.87 -4.13
C SER A 196 -0.28 9.27 -4.15
N GLY A 197 -0.07 8.22 -3.39
CA GLY A 197 1.18 7.49 -3.33
C GLY A 197 1.36 6.79 -1.99
N TRP A 198 2.32 5.91 -1.94
CA TRP A 198 2.61 5.12 -0.74
C TRP A 198 3.88 5.63 -0.04
N SER A 199 3.91 6.95 0.20
CA SER A 199 4.86 7.65 1.06
C SER A 199 4.18 8.87 1.70
N LYS A 200 4.65 9.31 2.85
CA LYS A 200 4.21 10.60 3.42
C LYS A 200 4.96 11.80 2.87
N GLN A 201 5.79 11.60 1.85
CA GLN A 201 6.61 12.67 1.26
C GLN A 201 5.88 13.46 0.17
N GLY A 202 4.60 13.11 -0.08
CA GLY A 202 3.81 13.67 -1.19
C GLY A 202 4.17 13.07 -2.53
N GLY A 203 3.30 13.24 -3.53
CA GLY A 203 3.55 12.68 -4.84
C GLY A 203 2.30 12.48 -5.68
N PHE A 204 2.49 11.74 -6.76
CA PHE A 204 1.47 11.41 -7.74
C PHE A 204 1.59 9.94 -8.14
N GLU A 205 0.47 9.35 -8.50
CA GLU A 205 0.39 8.08 -9.20
C GLU A 205 -0.17 8.31 -10.59
N VAL A 206 0.55 7.85 -11.60
CA VAL A 206 0.21 8.00 -13.02
C VAL A 206 -0.32 6.68 -13.53
N TYR A 207 -1.59 6.64 -13.86
CA TYR A 207 -2.32 5.46 -14.33
C TYR A 207 -2.32 5.44 -15.86
N MET A 208 -1.52 4.58 -16.42
CA MET A 208 -1.21 4.54 -17.83
C MET A 208 -2.08 3.54 -18.56
N GLN A 209 -3.01 4.04 -19.38
CA GLN A 209 -3.85 3.22 -20.26
C GLN A 209 -3.24 3.04 -21.69
N HIS A 210 -2.21 3.81 -22.02
CA HIS A 210 -1.49 3.78 -23.30
C HIS A 210 0.00 3.58 -23.02
N THR A 211 0.45 2.34 -23.13
CA THR A 211 1.81 1.94 -22.71
C THR A 211 2.91 2.77 -23.37
N GLU A 212 2.86 2.99 -24.70
CA GLU A 212 3.90 3.76 -25.40
C GLU A 212 3.98 5.23 -24.93
N ALA A 213 2.84 5.92 -24.89
CA ALA A 213 2.79 7.31 -24.43
C ALA A 213 3.24 7.43 -22.97
N GLY A 214 2.94 6.44 -22.19
CA GLY A 214 3.34 6.40 -20.82
C GLY A 214 4.79 6.09 -20.59
N LEU A 215 5.37 5.18 -21.32
CA LEU A 215 6.80 4.97 -21.30
C LEU A 215 7.53 6.26 -21.74
N ALA A 216 6.98 6.98 -22.72
CA ALA A 216 7.50 8.28 -23.12
C ALA A 216 7.41 9.33 -22.00
N LEU A 217 6.31 9.33 -21.23
CA LEU A 217 6.18 10.20 -20.05
C LEU A 217 7.20 9.85 -18.96
N TYR A 218 7.35 8.54 -18.66
CA TYR A 218 8.36 8.05 -17.73
C TYR A 218 9.77 8.51 -18.13
N ASP A 219 10.16 8.29 -19.40
CA ASP A 219 11.46 8.68 -19.91
C ASP A 219 11.65 10.20 -19.88
N LYS A 220 10.59 10.98 -20.20
CA LYS A 220 10.64 12.45 -20.13
C LYS A 220 10.86 13.00 -18.73
N LEU A 221 10.32 12.35 -17.71
CA LEU A 221 10.59 12.73 -16.32
C LEU A 221 12.07 12.60 -15.98
N PHE A 222 12.73 11.51 -16.41
CA PHE A 222 14.17 11.34 -16.22
C PHE A 222 15.01 12.30 -17.05
N GLU A 223 14.58 12.61 -18.29
CA GLU A 223 15.27 13.59 -19.15
C GLU A 223 15.36 14.98 -18.51
N VAL A 224 14.31 15.41 -17.81
CA VAL A 224 14.26 16.76 -17.20
C VAL A 224 14.51 16.74 -15.68
N GLY A 225 14.79 15.57 -15.12
CA GLY A 225 14.77 15.35 -13.67
C GLY A 225 16.00 15.81 -12.91
N ASP A 226 17.13 16.04 -13.60
CA ASP A 226 18.42 16.34 -12.95
C ASP A 226 18.34 17.56 -12.02
N GLU A 227 17.66 18.63 -12.41
CA GLU A 227 17.51 19.83 -11.58
C GLU A 227 16.73 19.58 -10.28
N PHE A 228 15.92 18.52 -10.22
CA PHE A 228 15.18 18.10 -9.04
C PHE A 228 15.90 17.00 -8.25
N ASN A 229 17.08 16.59 -8.72
CA ASN A 229 17.81 15.44 -8.21
C ASN A 229 16.94 14.16 -8.26
N LEU A 230 16.28 13.93 -9.41
CA LEU A 230 15.44 12.75 -9.62
C LEU A 230 16.29 11.49 -9.60
N LYS A 231 15.82 10.48 -8.87
CA LYS A 231 16.37 9.12 -8.92
C LYS A 231 15.29 8.08 -9.17
N PRO A 232 15.63 6.92 -9.73
CA PRO A 232 14.78 5.76 -9.63
C PRO A 232 14.67 5.33 -8.17
N GLY A 233 13.53 4.74 -7.80
CA GLY A 233 13.30 4.28 -6.44
C GLY A 233 12.25 3.19 -6.37
N CYS A 234 11.93 2.83 -5.14
CA CYS A 234 10.92 1.83 -4.82
C CYS A 234 10.33 2.14 -3.44
N PRO A 235 9.23 1.47 -3.03
CA PRO A 235 8.74 1.56 -1.67
C PRO A 235 9.86 1.33 -0.66
N ASN A 236 10.10 2.34 0.20
CA ASN A 236 11.20 2.30 1.15
C ASN A 236 10.74 1.76 2.50
N LEU A 237 11.33 0.66 2.97
CA LEU A 237 10.92 0.00 4.22
C LEU A 237 11.07 0.91 5.44
N ILE A 238 12.14 1.73 5.50
CA ILE A 238 12.37 2.65 6.64
C ILE A 238 11.28 3.71 6.67
N GLU A 239 11.03 4.37 5.53
CA GLU A 239 10.04 5.45 5.41
C GLU A 239 8.61 4.95 5.68
N ARG A 240 8.21 3.81 5.09
CA ARG A 240 6.86 3.28 5.27
C ARG A 240 6.57 2.90 6.72
N LEU A 241 7.56 2.32 7.44
CA LEU A 241 7.42 2.00 8.86
C LEU A 241 7.33 3.26 9.71
N GLU A 242 8.24 4.21 9.50
CA GLU A 242 8.25 5.52 10.18
C GLU A 242 6.91 6.23 10.03
N SER A 243 6.37 6.20 8.80
CA SER A 243 5.08 6.79 8.42
C SER A 243 3.88 5.95 8.82
N SER A 244 4.08 4.74 9.32
CA SER A 244 3.04 3.77 9.66
C SER A 244 2.10 3.45 8.49
N LEU A 245 2.67 3.35 7.28
CA LEU A 245 1.96 2.88 6.10
C LEU A 245 1.93 1.36 6.13
N LEU A 246 0.74 0.81 6.32
CA LEU A 246 0.54 -0.63 6.43
C LEU A 246 0.67 -1.31 5.07
N SER A 247 1.11 -2.55 5.09
CA SER A 247 1.28 -3.40 3.91
C SER A 247 0.51 -4.69 4.11
N TYR A 248 -0.52 -4.91 3.29
CA TYR A 248 -1.24 -6.18 3.26
C TYR A 248 -0.29 -7.33 2.88
N GLY A 249 -0.41 -8.45 3.56
CA GLY A 249 0.50 -9.59 3.41
C GLY A 249 1.75 -9.51 4.31
N ASN A 250 2.12 -8.31 4.79
CA ASN A 250 3.22 -8.14 5.76
C ASN A 250 2.70 -7.80 7.15
N ASP A 251 1.99 -6.67 7.31
CA ASP A 251 1.55 -6.19 8.62
C ASP A 251 0.18 -6.73 9.02
N MET A 252 -0.65 -7.06 8.05
CA MET A 252 -1.99 -7.57 8.20
C MET A 252 -2.33 -8.52 7.07
N ASP A 253 -3.26 -9.43 7.31
CA ASP A 253 -3.72 -10.42 6.34
C ASP A 253 -5.16 -10.86 6.61
N ILE A 254 -5.60 -11.92 5.95
CA ILE A 254 -6.93 -12.52 6.10
C ILE A 254 -7.23 -13.04 7.53
N GLY A 255 -6.23 -13.14 8.41
CA GLY A 255 -6.40 -13.50 9.82
C GLY A 255 -6.87 -12.34 10.70
N ASP A 256 -6.85 -11.11 10.17
CA ASP A 256 -7.12 -9.87 10.91
C ASP A 256 -8.44 -9.22 10.49
N ASN A 257 -8.90 -8.25 11.27
CA ASN A 257 -10.06 -7.43 10.92
C ASN A 257 -9.71 -5.93 10.98
N PRO A 258 -10.51 -5.06 10.35
CA PRO A 258 -10.20 -3.63 10.28
C PRO A 258 -10.02 -2.93 11.64
N LEU A 259 -10.74 -3.36 12.68
CA LEU A 259 -10.65 -2.75 14.01
C LEU A 259 -9.34 -3.13 14.71
N GLU A 260 -8.86 -4.37 14.52
CA GLU A 260 -7.56 -4.81 15.01
C GLU A 260 -6.39 -4.07 14.32
N CYS A 261 -6.60 -3.67 13.06
CA CYS A 261 -5.61 -2.95 12.26
C CYS A 261 -5.64 -1.42 12.41
N GLY A 262 -6.52 -0.88 13.27
CA GLY A 262 -6.62 0.57 13.48
C GLY A 262 -7.31 1.32 12.34
N PHE A 263 -8.17 0.64 11.57
CA PHE A 263 -8.93 1.23 10.47
C PHE A 263 -10.30 1.77 10.91
N ASP A 264 -10.49 2.03 12.21
CA ASP A 264 -11.77 2.50 12.78
C ASP A 264 -12.41 3.63 11.99
N LYS A 265 -11.63 4.60 11.52
CA LYS A 265 -12.11 5.74 10.72
C LYS A 265 -12.70 5.38 9.36
N TYR A 266 -12.46 4.16 8.90
CA TYR A 266 -12.99 3.65 7.63
C TYR A 266 -14.12 2.64 7.83
N VAL A 267 -14.48 2.34 9.09
CA VAL A 267 -15.52 1.38 9.44
C VAL A 267 -16.81 2.12 9.80
N ASN A 268 -17.83 2.03 8.95
CA ASN A 268 -19.10 2.72 9.11
C ASN A 268 -20.20 1.74 9.56
N LEU A 269 -20.42 1.60 10.86
CA LEU A 269 -21.42 0.68 11.45
C LEU A 269 -22.76 1.31 11.73
N ASP A 270 -22.81 2.64 11.90
CA ASP A 270 -23.94 3.36 12.47
C ASP A 270 -24.90 3.92 11.40
N ASN A 271 -24.64 3.67 10.11
CA ASN A 271 -25.47 4.12 8.98
C ASN A 271 -26.17 2.94 8.28
N ASP A 272 -27.07 3.26 7.33
CA ASP A 272 -27.90 2.29 6.63
C ASP A 272 -27.17 1.56 5.47
N ILE A 273 -25.86 1.81 5.25
CA ILE A 273 -25.12 1.08 4.21
C ILE A 273 -25.03 -0.40 4.58
N ASN A 274 -25.15 -1.25 3.57
CA ASN A 274 -24.96 -2.68 3.70
C ASN A 274 -23.62 -3.10 3.12
N PHE A 275 -22.87 -3.93 3.87
CA PHE A 275 -21.63 -4.54 3.43
C PHE A 275 -21.40 -5.89 4.14
N LEU A 276 -20.58 -6.74 3.56
CA LEU A 276 -20.23 -8.03 4.13
C LEU A 276 -19.57 -7.84 5.51
N GLY A 277 -19.88 -8.74 6.44
CA GLY A 277 -19.28 -8.74 7.78
C GLY A 277 -19.72 -7.60 8.69
N LYS A 278 -20.73 -6.78 8.32
CA LYS A 278 -21.20 -5.65 9.14
C LYS A 278 -21.62 -6.09 10.54
N GLU A 279 -22.44 -7.13 10.64
CA GLU A 279 -22.94 -7.62 11.93
C GLU A 279 -21.80 -8.25 12.77
N GLU A 280 -20.86 -8.94 12.12
CA GLU A 280 -19.69 -9.47 12.83
C GLU A 280 -18.79 -8.33 13.34
N LEU A 281 -18.57 -7.25 12.57
CA LEU A 281 -17.85 -6.06 13.05
C LEU A 281 -18.56 -5.37 14.23
N LYS A 282 -19.90 -5.29 14.22
CA LYS A 282 -20.66 -4.77 15.36
C LYS A 282 -20.44 -5.62 16.61
N LYS A 283 -20.46 -6.93 16.47
CA LYS A 283 -20.19 -7.88 17.56
C LYS A 283 -18.76 -7.70 18.06
N ILE A 284 -17.74 -7.70 17.20
CA ILE A 284 -16.34 -7.48 17.57
C ILE A 284 -16.19 -6.13 18.31
N LYS A 285 -16.84 -5.06 17.82
CA LYS A 285 -16.81 -3.73 18.46
C LYS A 285 -17.41 -3.79 19.87
N SER A 286 -18.51 -4.49 20.07
CA SER A 286 -19.20 -4.61 21.37
C SER A 286 -18.42 -5.47 22.38
N GLU A 287 -17.79 -6.57 21.94
CA GLU A 287 -16.99 -7.47 22.78
C GLU A 287 -15.57 -6.91 23.03
N GLY A 288 -15.12 -5.97 22.19
CA GLY A 288 -13.77 -5.46 22.16
C GLY A 288 -12.80 -6.37 21.41
N ILE A 289 -11.81 -5.75 20.77
CA ILE A 289 -10.77 -6.49 20.03
C ILE A 289 -9.90 -7.34 20.95
N LYS A 290 -9.44 -8.48 20.43
CA LYS A 290 -8.57 -9.43 21.15
C LYS A 290 -7.08 -9.17 20.90
N LYS A 291 -6.74 -8.51 19.81
CA LYS A 291 -5.39 -8.14 19.40
C LYS A 291 -5.43 -6.79 18.69
N LYS A 292 -4.29 -6.11 18.59
CA LYS A 292 -4.20 -4.78 17.94
C LYS A 292 -2.85 -4.59 17.28
N LEU A 293 -2.83 -3.99 16.10
CA LEU A 293 -1.60 -3.50 15.50
C LEU A 293 -1.05 -2.32 16.32
N MET A 294 0.20 -2.48 16.75
CA MET A 294 0.93 -1.51 17.55
C MET A 294 2.31 -1.26 16.93
N GLY A 295 2.87 -0.09 17.20
CA GLY A 295 4.27 0.16 16.98
C GLY A 295 5.13 -0.54 18.02
N VAL A 296 6.36 -0.87 17.65
CA VAL A 296 7.37 -1.36 18.58
C VAL A 296 8.71 -0.67 18.32
N LYS A 297 9.45 -0.44 19.42
CA LYS A 297 10.83 0.04 19.38
C LYS A 297 11.70 -1.02 20.05
N ILE A 298 12.75 -1.48 19.36
CA ILE A 298 13.58 -2.62 19.79
C ILE A 298 15.03 -2.13 19.90
N ASP A 299 15.69 -2.50 20.96
CA ASP A 299 17.12 -2.22 21.17
C ASP A 299 17.98 -3.16 20.31
N ALA A 300 18.03 -2.84 19.04
CA ALA A 300 18.80 -3.54 18.03
C ALA A 300 19.25 -2.55 16.94
N LYS A 301 20.35 -2.88 16.25
CA LYS A 301 20.88 -2.07 15.14
C LYS A 301 20.51 -2.60 13.76
N GLU A 302 20.04 -3.83 13.68
CA GLU A 302 19.66 -4.48 12.43
C GLU A 302 18.57 -5.50 12.69
N ILE A 303 17.76 -5.77 11.71
CA ILE A 303 16.73 -6.80 11.73
C ILE A 303 16.37 -7.21 10.30
N SER A 304 16.06 -8.48 10.10
CA SER A 304 15.43 -8.99 8.89
C SER A 304 14.19 -9.78 9.28
N VAL A 305 13.01 -9.25 8.97
CA VAL A 305 11.74 -9.91 9.26
C VAL A 305 11.27 -10.62 8.00
N THR A 306 11.52 -11.92 7.93
CA THR A 306 11.13 -12.80 6.81
C THR A 306 9.91 -13.67 7.13
N GLY A 307 9.36 -13.51 8.31
CA GLY A 307 8.16 -14.18 8.84
C GLY A 307 7.84 -13.63 10.21
N SER A 308 6.67 -13.95 10.74
CA SER A 308 6.26 -13.50 12.08
C SER A 308 7.24 -13.94 13.17
N MET A 309 7.63 -13.01 14.02
CA MET A 309 8.56 -13.24 15.12
C MET A 309 7.82 -13.07 16.46
N ASN A 310 7.76 -14.13 17.26
CA ASN A 310 7.06 -14.13 18.54
C ASN A 310 7.69 -13.17 19.55
N MET A 311 6.83 -12.41 20.23
CA MET A 311 7.18 -11.47 21.29
C MET A 311 6.70 -12.00 22.64
N PHE A 312 7.56 -11.93 23.66
CA PHE A 312 7.29 -12.48 24.99
C PHE A 312 7.48 -11.42 26.09
N ASP A 313 6.65 -11.48 27.13
CA ASP A 313 6.87 -10.69 28.35
C ASP A 313 8.01 -11.29 29.20
N LYS A 314 8.28 -10.65 30.36
CA LYS A 314 9.31 -11.11 31.31
C LYS A 314 9.03 -12.50 31.91
N ASP A 315 7.77 -12.91 31.93
CA ASP A 315 7.30 -14.19 32.48
C ASP A 315 7.17 -15.26 31.37
N LYS A 316 7.68 -14.97 30.17
CA LYS A 316 7.64 -15.81 28.95
C LYS A 316 6.23 -16.09 28.41
N ASN A 317 5.26 -15.24 28.71
CA ASN A 317 3.96 -15.31 28.07
C ASN A 317 4.06 -14.71 26.66
N LEU A 318 3.42 -15.34 25.67
CA LEU A 318 3.31 -14.83 24.30
C LEU A 318 2.40 -13.61 24.28
N ILE A 319 2.97 -12.43 24.02
CA ILE A 319 2.22 -11.18 23.98
C ILE A 319 1.84 -10.71 22.58
N GLY A 320 2.41 -11.31 21.54
CA GLY A 320 2.14 -10.95 20.16
C GLY A 320 3.22 -11.39 19.21
N GLU A 321 3.17 -10.86 18.01
CA GLU A 321 4.13 -11.15 16.93
C GLU A 321 4.58 -9.87 16.23
N LEU A 322 5.88 -9.74 16.01
CA LEU A 322 6.46 -8.71 15.16
C LEU A 322 6.29 -9.14 13.70
N ARG A 323 5.68 -8.30 12.90
CA ARG A 323 5.34 -8.55 11.50
C ARG A 323 6.24 -7.83 10.51
N SER A 324 6.69 -6.63 10.86
CA SER A 324 7.63 -5.84 10.06
C SER A 324 8.58 -5.09 10.97
N GLY A 325 9.81 -4.86 10.51
CA GLY A 325 10.79 -4.10 11.26
C GLY A 325 11.96 -3.65 10.40
N SER A 326 12.55 -2.52 10.76
CA SER A 326 13.77 -1.99 10.14
C SER A 326 14.50 -1.08 11.13
N TYR A 327 15.82 -1.01 11.04
CA TYR A 327 16.56 0.06 11.70
C TYR A 327 16.13 1.42 11.10
N ASN A 328 15.88 2.38 11.96
CA ASN A 328 15.52 3.73 11.54
C ASN A 328 16.56 4.73 12.05
N PRO A 329 17.22 5.50 11.14
CA PRO A 329 18.28 6.45 11.52
C PRO A 329 17.79 7.59 12.42
N MET A 330 16.54 8.03 12.26
CA MET A 330 15.96 9.11 13.06
C MET A 330 15.74 8.68 14.51
N PHE A 331 15.27 7.45 14.72
CA PHE A 331 15.06 6.88 16.06
C PHE A 331 16.33 6.22 16.62
N LYS A 332 17.35 5.98 15.81
CA LYS A 332 18.62 5.30 16.16
C LYS A 332 18.42 3.91 16.78
N GLN A 333 17.37 3.23 16.39
CA GLN A 333 16.99 1.89 16.85
C GLN A 333 16.09 1.21 15.81
N VAL A 334 15.83 -0.06 15.98
CA VAL A 334 14.83 -0.77 15.17
C VAL A 334 13.44 -0.30 15.60
N ILE A 335 12.63 0.09 14.61
CA ILE A 335 11.19 0.26 14.75
C ILE A 335 10.46 -0.82 13.96
N GLY A 336 9.26 -1.17 14.38
CA GLY A 336 8.48 -2.20 13.69
C GLY A 336 6.99 -2.10 13.98
N ILE A 337 6.24 -2.89 13.23
CA ILE A 337 4.80 -3.07 13.39
C ILE A 337 4.57 -4.48 13.90
N ALA A 338 3.80 -4.61 14.97
CA ALA A 338 3.50 -5.87 15.62
C ALA A 338 1.99 -6.02 15.87
N MET A 339 1.47 -7.24 15.73
CA MET A 339 0.15 -7.59 16.24
C MET A 339 0.27 -8.03 17.68
N VAL A 340 -0.28 -7.24 18.60
CA VAL A 340 -0.14 -7.43 20.05
C VAL A 340 -1.45 -7.91 20.65
N ASN A 341 -1.40 -8.96 21.47
CA ASN A 341 -2.54 -9.58 22.13
C ASN A 341 -3.04 -8.76 23.34
N LYS A 342 -4.34 -8.85 23.63
CA LYS A 342 -4.89 -8.36 24.90
C LYS A 342 -4.32 -9.21 26.08
N PRO A 343 -3.94 -8.62 27.22
CA PRO A 343 -4.09 -7.20 27.62
C PRO A 343 -2.85 -6.32 27.31
N TYR A 344 -1.92 -6.76 26.45
CA TYR A 344 -0.59 -6.19 26.27
C TYR A 344 -0.50 -5.04 25.26
N PHE A 345 -1.54 -4.75 24.47
CA PHE A 345 -1.52 -3.66 23.47
C PHE A 345 -1.68 -2.27 24.13
N LYS A 346 -0.70 -1.91 24.95
CA LYS A 346 -0.59 -0.61 25.61
C LYS A 346 0.84 -0.08 25.47
N ALA A 347 0.96 1.24 25.34
CA ALA A 347 2.25 1.90 25.26
C ALA A 347 3.13 1.57 26.49
N SER A 348 4.43 1.44 26.24
CA SER A 348 5.46 1.08 27.24
C SER A 348 5.43 -0.36 27.74
N GLN A 349 4.56 -1.23 27.21
CA GLN A 349 4.66 -2.67 27.49
C GLN A 349 6.01 -3.20 27.03
N GLU A 350 6.81 -3.73 27.95
CA GLU A 350 8.11 -4.34 27.65
C GLU A 350 7.94 -5.74 27.09
N PHE A 351 8.83 -6.13 26.19
CA PHE A 351 8.88 -7.45 25.61
C PHE A 351 10.30 -7.86 25.22
N SER A 352 10.46 -9.13 24.92
CA SER A 352 11.65 -9.70 24.30
C SER A 352 11.28 -10.37 22.97
N VAL A 353 12.21 -10.35 22.02
CA VAL A 353 12.11 -10.98 20.71
C VAL A 353 13.47 -11.54 20.31
N SER A 354 13.50 -12.70 19.64
CA SER A 354 14.75 -13.27 19.13
C SER A 354 15.03 -12.73 17.72
N ILE A 355 16.15 -12.04 17.55
CA ILE A 355 16.64 -11.53 16.26
C ILE A 355 17.97 -12.25 15.99
N ASP A 356 18.03 -13.04 14.92
CA ASP A 356 19.22 -13.83 14.52
C ASP A 356 19.81 -14.64 15.70
N GLY A 357 18.94 -15.24 16.51
CA GLY A 357 19.31 -16.04 17.66
C GLY A 357 19.72 -15.23 18.92
N LYS A 358 19.72 -13.89 18.84
CA LYS A 358 19.97 -13.01 20.00
C LYS A 358 18.65 -12.54 20.58
N ASN A 359 18.55 -12.62 21.91
CA ASN A 359 17.38 -12.07 22.62
C ASN A 359 17.52 -10.54 22.74
N CYS A 360 16.65 -9.81 22.05
CA CYS A 360 16.60 -8.35 22.09
C CYS A 360 15.38 -7.91 22.89
N THR A 361 15.49 -6.77 23.59
CA THR A 361 14.40 -6.17 24.34
C THR A 361 13.78 -5.02 23.56
N GLY A 362 12.50 -4.76 23.82
CA GLY A 362 11.80 -3.66 23.19
C GLY A 362 10.60 -3.19 24.01
N LYS A 363 9.96 -2.14 23.49
CA LYS A 363 8.73 -1.56 24.06
C LYS A 363 7.68 -1.37 22.98
N VAL A 364 6.44 -1.70 23.32
CA VAL A 364 5.26 -1.38 22.53
C VAL A 364 5.03 0.13 22.57
N CYS A 365 4.60 0.71 21.47
CA CYS A 365 4.21 2.12 21.38
C CYS A 365 2.99 2.28 20.46
N ASP A 366 2.35 3.45 20.53
CA ASP A 366 1.26 3.77 19.61
C ASP A 366 1.77 4.03 18.18
N LEU A 367 0.88 3.89 17.21
CA LEU A 367 1.07 4.31 15.82
C LEU A 367 0.24 5.59 15.56
N PRO A 368 0.71 6.52 14.71
CA PRO A 368 1.97 6.49 13.96
C PRO A 368 3.19 6.83 14.85
N PHE A 369 4.40 6.52 14.35
CA PHE A 369 5.64 6.89 15.04
C PHE A 369 5.92 8.40 14.99
N ILE A 370 5.45 9.09 13.93
CA ILE A 370 5.58 10.53 13.66
C ILE A 370 4.26 11.15 13.24
#